data_3e940bf3de327cbe94a78281286886dd
#
_entry.id   3e940bf3de327cbe94a78281286886dd
#
_cell.length_a   1.000
_cell.length_b   1.000
_cell.length_c   1.000
_cell.angle_alpha   90.00
_cell.angle_beta   90.00
_cell.angle_gamma   90.00
#
_symmetry.space_group_name_H-M   'P 1'
#
loop_
_entity.id
_entity.type
_entity.pdbx_description
1 polymer ?
#
loop_
_entity_poly.entity_id
_entity_poly.type
_entity_poly.pdbx_seq_one_letter_code
_entity_poly.pdbx_strand_id
1 'polypeptide(L)'
;MTAEPLFSVVAPAGDSTASVLSAAIESVLTQTYDGWELVLVVDASTETAARQAAREHAARDQRVIVVERSADAAAANDGIGAARGAFLAFLDPGDLLTPDALAINAGRIAEHDDVDYLYSDEDWIREDGRLTGAFHKPDWSPERLRSQNYGDHLAVIRTSLVRELGGLREGFGGSESHDLVLRVGEQARRIVHIPEVLYHRRMATGAEIPPSVSDGGCRAVQEHLERVGIEGTVEVVGPGRYRTRRILPPQRRVSIVIPTRGSSSIVWGRHRTLVTHAVRSALAATDHPNLEVVVVYDADTPEEVLAELDEIGGDRLVLVRYDEPFNYSHKVNLGVLASTGDRLVILNDDVEVRHERWLEELLAPLEQPGVGLTGARLLYSSTAIQHVGIACSYGRYMHPFAKTPGELPSPGGTTVVDREVTGVTGACMGLRREVYFEVGGHTEQLRADYNDVDFCYKVSAAGYRILYLAHCELFHFESQTRERIPEPDATRFLRRRWGIPWRDRYTPVYPNLPRPEDRDIALTRDSRARR
;
A
#
# COMPACT_ATOMS: atom_id res chain seq x y z
N MET A 1 2.28 24.49 -39.56
CA MET A 1 1.83 23.28 -38.87
C MET A 1 2.28 23.44 -37.41
N THR A 2 1.36 23.67 -36.50
CA THR A 2 1.66 23.65 -35.06
C THR A 2 2.12 22.23 -34.71
N ALA A 3 3.24 22.08 -33.97
CA ALA A 3 3.69 20.76 -33.49
C ALA A 3 2.55 20.11 -32.68
N GLU A 4 2.43 18.78 -32.79
CA GLU A 4 1.44 18.05 -31.98
C GLU A 4 1.77 18.26 -30.49
N PRO A 5 0.77 18.50 -29.63
CA PRO A 5 1.01 18.69 -28.20
C PRO A 5 1.50 17.39 -27.57
N LEU A 6 2.33 17.50 -26.52
CA LEU A 6 2.71 16.35 -25.73
C LEU A 6 1.55 15.89 -24.83
N PHE A 7 0.82 16.85 -24.23
CA PHE A 7 -0.31 16.60 -23.34
C PHE A 7 -1.64 17.07 -23.90
N SER A 8 -2.67 16.25 -23.76
CA SER A 8 -4.06 16.69 -23.77
C SER A 8 -4.59 16.64 -22.35
N VAL A 9 -4.82 17.80 -21.75
CA VAL A 9 -5.50 17.90 -20.46
C VAL A 9 -6.99 17.73 -20.72
N VAL A 10 -7.58 16.64 -20.24
CA VAL A 10 -9.01 16.33 -20.40
C VAL A 10 -9.73 16.72 -19.12
N ALA A 11 -10.64 17.69 -19.25
CA ALA A 11 -11.38 18.25 -18.11
C ALA A 11 -12.90 18.26 -18.41
N PRO A 12 -13.67 17.31 -17.87
CA PRO A 12 -15.13 17.41 -17.85
C PRO A 12 -15.55 18.62 -17.01
N ALA A 13 -16.48 19.44 -17.49
CA ALA A 13 -16.98 20.59 -16.73
C ALA A 13 -17.94 20.19 -15.60
N GLY A 14 -18.72 19.11 -15.81
CA GLY A 14 -19.70 18.64 -14.84
C GLY A 14 -20.70 19.75 -14.44
N ASP A 15 -21.07 19.76 -13.17
CA ASP A 15 -21.92 20.75 -12.53
C ASP A 15 -21.15 21.95 -11.92
N SER A 16 -19.89 22.16 -12.33
CA SER A 16 -19.06 23.25 -11.82
C SER A 16 -19.67 24.62 -12.10
N THR A 17 -19.53 25.54 -11.14
CA THR A 17 -19.84 26.94 -11.36
C THR A 17 -18.83 27.60 -12.31
N ALA A 18 -19.20 28.71 -12.95
CA ALA A 18 -18.30 29.42 -13.85
C ALA A 18 -16.97 29.84 -13.20
N SER A 19 -16.97 30.25 -11.93
CA SER A 19 -15.76 30.66 -11.22
C SER A 19 -14.82 29.47 -10.92
N VAL A 20 -15.39 28.33 -10.57
CA VAL A 20 -14.64 27.09 -10.27
C VAL A 20 -14.01 26.54 -11.56
N LEU A 21 -14.79 26.46 -12.64
CA LEU A 21 -14.28 26.03 -13.95
C LEU A 21 -13.21 26.99 -14.50
N SER A 22 -13.39 28.30 -14.37
CA SER A 22 -12.38 29.27 -14.81
C SER A 22 -11.08 29.14 -14.05
N ALA A 23 -11.12 28.85 -12.72
CA ALA A 23 -9.92 28.62 -11.95
C ALA A 23 -9.16 27.35 -12.42
N ALA A 24 -9.86 26.27 -12.75
CA ALA A 24 -9.27 25.06 -13.32
C ALA A 24 -8.61 25.35 -14.69
N ILE A 25 -9.30 26.07 -15.58
CA ILE A 25 -8.76 26.50 -16.87
C ILE A 25 -7.50 27.36 -16.69
N GLU A 26 -7.53 28.36 -15.81
CA GLU A 26 -6.39 29.23 -15.54
C GLU A 26 -5.18 28.45 -15.00
N SER A 27 -5.38 27.39 -14.21
CA SER A 27 -4.29 26.53 -13.72
C SER A 27 -3.57 25.81 -14.88
N VAL A 28 -4.27 25.54 -15.99
CA VAL A 28 -3.68 24.98 -17.21
C VAL A 28 -3.05 26.06 -18.09
N LEU A 29 -3.70 27.22 -18.24
CA LEU A 29 -3.18 28.34 -19.04
C LEU A 29 -1.85 28.89 -18.48
N THR A 30 -1.64 28.79 -17.16
CA THR A 30 -0.45 29.27 -16.46
C THR A 30 0.67 28.24 -16.36
N GLN A 31 0.54 27.06 -17.00
CA GLN A 31 1.61 26.05 -17.00
C GLN A 31 2.89 26.58 -17.63
N THR A 32 4.02 26.24 -17.00
CA THR A 32 5.37 26.63 -17.47
C THR A 32 5.86 25.84 -18.69
N TYR A 33 5.15 24.79 -19.05
CA TYR A 33 5.39 23.96 -20.24
C TYR A 33 4.33 24.26 -21.30
N ASP A 34 4.72 24.59 -22.52
CA ASP A 34 3.80 25.08 -23.57
C ASP A 34 3.19 23.99 -24.47
N GLY A 35 3.71 22.77 -24.44
CA GLY A 35 3.32 21.66 -25.32
C GLY A 35 2.06 20.94 -24.87
N TRP A 36 0.98 21.68 -24.63
CA TRP A 36 -0.32 21.13 -24.18
C TRP A 36 -1.50 21.68 -24.98
N GLU A 37 -2.59 20.95 -24.96
CA GLU A 37 -3.94 21.41 -25.26
C GLU A 37 -4.88 21.09 -24.09
N LEU A 38 -5.93 21.87 -23.90
CA LEU A 38 -6.98 21.66 -22.92
C LEU A 38 -8.28 21.29 -23.62
N VAL A 39 -8.80 20.09 -23.37
CA VAL A 39 -10.06 19.59 -23.92
C VAL A 39 -11.12 19.65 -22.81
N LEU A 40 -11.95 20.69 -22.87
CA LEU A 40 -13.09 20.91 -21.99
C LEU A 40 -14.32 20.18 -22.53
N VAL A 41 -14.88 19.26 -21.74
CA VAL A 41 -16.12 18.59 -22.14
C VAL A 41 -17.29 19.21 -21.37
N VAL A 42 -18.23 19.80 -22.09
CA VAL A 42 -19.45 20.39 -21.54
C VAL A 42 -20.66 19.56 -21.95
N ASP A 43 -21.55 19.29 -21.01
CA ASP A 43 -22.73 18.45 -21.20
C ASP A 43 -24.02 19.13 -20.68
N ALA A 44 -25.14 18.42 -20.67
CA ALA A 44 -26.41 18.95 -20.22
C ALA A 44 -26.43 19.41 -18.75
N SER A 45 -25.55 18.82 -17.88
CA SER A 45 -25.44 19.18 -16.45
C SER A 45 -24.68 20.49 -16.24
N THR A 46 -23.83 20.90 -17.20
CA THR A 46 -22.99 22.10 -17.10
C THR A 46 -23.85 23.38 -17.09
N GLU A 47 -23.68 24.18 -16.04
CA GLU A 47 -24.39 25.49 -15.94
C GLU A 47 -24.14 26.39 -17.16
N THR A 48 -25.16 27.17 -17.55
CA THR A 48 -25.05 28.09 -18.69
C THR A 48 -23.90 29.08 -18.54
N ALA A 49 -23.65 29.60 -17.33
CA ALA A 49 -22.55 30.52 -17.05
C ALA A 49 -21.17 29.83 -17.17
N ALA A 50 -21.03 28.56 -16.72
CA ALA A 50 -19.82 27.79 -16.88
C ALA A 50 -19.54 27.47 -18.36
N ARG A 51 -20.56 27.09 -19.11
CA ARG A 51 -20.50 26.87 -20.56
C ARG A 51 -20.07 28.11 -21.31
N GLN A 52 -20.59 29.29 -20.93
CA GLN A 52 -20.17 30.56 -21.49
C GLN A 52 -18.70 30.87 -21.17
N ALA A 53 -18.27 30.67 -19.94
CA ALA A 53 -16.88 30.85 -19.53
C ALA A 53 -15.92 29.94 -20.33
N ALA A 54 -16.26 28.67 -20.54
CA ALA A 54 -15.48 27.74 -21.37
C ALA A 54 -15.29 28.28 -22.80
N ARG A 55 -16.37 28.77 -23.44
CA ARG A 55 -16.30 29.37 -24.79
C ARG A 55 -15.48 30.65 -24.83
N GLU A 56 -15.53 31.48 -23.78
CA GLU A 56 -14.74 32.71 -23.70
C GLU A 56 -13.24 32.41 -23.59
N HIS A 57 -12.84 31.39 -22.81
CA HIS A 57 -11.45 30.94 -22.75
C HIS A 57 -10.99 30.36 -24.11
N ALA A 58 -11.79 29.53 -24.74
CA ALA A 58 -11.48 28.98 -26.06
C ALA A 58 -11.36 30.08 -27.16
N ALA A 59 -12.11 31.17 -27.06
CA ALA A 59 -11.98 32.30 -27.98
C ALA A 59 -10.69 33.11 -27.77
N ARG A 60 -10.06 33.04 -26.59
CA ARG A 60 -8.80 33.74 -26.24
C ARG A 60 -7.56 32.93 -26.51
N ASP A 61 -7.61 31.59 -26.35
CA ASP A 61 -6.48 30.68 -26.56
C ASP A 61 -6.91 29.47 -27.40
N GLN A 62 -6.33 29.33 -28.58
CA GLN A 62 -6.67 28.25 -29.53
C GLN A 62 -6.26 26.85 -29.04
N ARG A 63 -5.49 26.75 -27.95
CA ARG A 63 -5.15 25.48 -27.29
C ARG A 63 -6.30 24.97 -26.44
N VAL A 64 -7.29 25.81 -26.11
CA VAL A 64 -8.49 25.43 -25.36
C VAL A 64 -9.57 24.99 -26.36
N ILE A 65 -9.97 23.75 -26.29
CA ILE A 65 -10.95 23.10 -27.17
C ILE A 65 -12.20 22.78 -26.35
N VAL A 66 -13.35 23.23 -26.78
CA VAL A 66 -14.64 22.90 -26.15
C VAL A 66 -15.33 21.80 -26.96
N VAL A 67 -15.60 20.68 -26.31
CA VAL A 67 -16.38 19.58 -26.87
C VAL A 67 -17.78 19.62 -26.25
N GLU A 68 -18.80 19.90 -27.07
CA GLU A 68 -20.21 19.92 -26.63
C GLU A 68 -20.83 18.54 -26.82
N ARG A 69 -21.55 18.10 -25.83
CA ARG A 69 -22.16 16.79 -25.78
C ARG A 69 -23.64 16.80 -25.48
N SER A 70 -24.37 15.82 -26.02
CA SER A 70 -25.83 15.73 -25.91
C SER A 70 -26.37 14.56 -25.09
N ALA A 71 -25.53 13.66 -24.56
CA ALA A 71 -25.98 12.42 -23.89
C ALA A 71 -25.08 11.90 -22.74
N ASP A 72 -25.64 11.01 -21.93
CA ASP A 72 -25.27 10.57 -20.58
C ASP A 72 -24.08 9.60 -20.45
N ALA A 73 -23.24 9.34 -21.45
CA ALA A 73 -22.10 8.47 -21.32
C ALA A 73 -20.90 9.19 -20.61
N ALA A 74 -19.83 8.51 -20.25
CA ALA A 74 -18.70 9.14 -19.56
C ALA A 74 -18.13 10.33 -20.35
N ALA A 75 -18.40 11.55 -19.91
CA ALA A 75 -18.02 12.79 -20.60
C ALA A 75 -16.53 12.83 -20.97
N ALA A 76 -15.67 12.26 -20.12
CA ALA A 76 -14.24 12.18 -20.39
C ALA A 76 -13.89 11.38 -21.65
N ASN A 77 -14.71 10.40 -22.10
CA ASN A 77 -14.45 9.65 -23.34
C ASN A 77 -14.53 10.51 -24.60
N ASP A 78 -15.42 11.50 -24.64
CA ASP A 78 -15.46 12.45 -25.75
C ASP A 78 -14.21 13.33 -25.77
N GLY A 79 -13.71 13.70 -24.57
CA GLY A 79 -12.42 14.38 -24.42
C GLY A 79 -11.24 13.52 -24.88
N ILE A 80 -11.21 12.23 -24.51
CA ILE A 80 -10.21 11.25 -24.97
C ILE A 80 -10.25 11.09 -26.50
N GLY A 81 -11.46 11.11 -27.09
CA GLY A 81 -11.66 11.04 -28.55
C GLY A 81 -11.10 12.25 -29.26
N ALA A 82 -11.31 13.47 -28.72
CA ALA A 82 -10.85 14.73 -29.27
C ALA A 82 -9.35 15.02 -29.04
N ALA A 83 -8.74 14.37 -28.06
CA ALA A 83 -7.34 14.58 -27.66
C ALA A 83 -6.36 14.26 -28.81
N ARG A 84 -5.32 15.10 -29.00
CA ARG A 84 -4.24 14.93 -29.98
C ARG A 84 -2.89 14.69 -29.33
N GLY A 85 -2.77 14.94 -28.02
CA GLY A 85 -1.53 14.77 -27.26
C GLY A 85 -1.11 13.32 -27.15
N ALA A 86 0.20 13.12 -27.06
CA ALA A 86 0.77 11.78 -26.84
C ALA A 86 0.39 11.19 -25.48
N PHE A 87 0.09 12.05 -24.49
CA PHE A 87 -0.35 11.68 -23.15
C PHE A 87 -1.63 12.43 -22.78
N LEU A 88 -2.53 11.76 -22.10
CA LEU A 88 -3.71 12.33 -21.46
C LEU A 88 -3.38 12.69 -20.01
N ALA A 89 -3.71 13.91 -19.61
CA ALA A 89 -3.68 14.34 -18.20
C ALA A 89 -5.12 14.60 -17.77
N PHE A 90 -5.61 13.89 -16.74
CA PHE A 90 -6.99 14.05 -16.28
C PHE A 90 -7.05 15.14 -15.21
N LEU A 91 -8.00 16.08 -15.39
CA LEU A 91 -8.26 17.16 -14.46
C LEU A 91 -9.75 17.14 -14.08
N ASP A 92 -10.04 16.85 -12.82
CA ASP A 92 -11.42 16.82 -12.33
C ASP A 92 -12.04 18.22 -12.24
N PRO A 93 -13.39 18.30 -12.33
CA PRO A 93 -14.07 19.58 -12.25
C PRO A 93 -13.73 20.32 -10.95
N GLY A 94 -13.14 21.51 -11.09
CA GLY A 94 -12.81 22.39 -9.96
C GLY A 94 -11.48 22.17 -9.28
N ASP A 95 -10.75 21.13 -9.62
CA ASP A 95 -9.39 20.89 -9.14
C ASP A 95 -8.36 21.73 -9.90
N LEU A 96 -7.15 21.85 -9.40
CA LEU A 96 -6.11 22.70 -9.97
C LEU A 96 -4.80 21.94 -10.15
N LEU A 97 -4.05 22.29 -11.20
CA LEU A 97 -2.66 21.89 -11.38
C LEU A 97 -1.71 22.92 -10.76
N THR A 98 -0.57 22.47 -10.23
CA THR A 98 0.53 23.38 -9.91
C THR A 98 1.12 23.97 -11.21
N PRO A 99 1.73 25.17 -11.20
CA PRO A 99 2.24 25.82 -12.42
C PRO A 99 3.30 25.00 -13.19
N ASP A 100 4.01 24.09 -12.54
CA ASP A 100 5.08 23.27 -13.09
C ASP A 100 4.67 21.80 -13.32
N ALA A 101 3.40 21.46 -13.10
CA ALA A 101 2.91 20.08 -13.19
C ALA A 101 3.23 19.42 -14.54
N LEU A 102 2.92 20.08 -15.67
CA LEU A 102 3.19 19.51 -16.99
C LEU A 102 4.69 19.51 -17.32
N ALA A 103 5.46 20.49 -16.85
CA ALA A 103 6.91 20.53 -17.06
C ALA A 103 7.63 19.36 -16.37
N ILE A 104 7.24 19.06 -15.13
CA ILE A 104 7.80 17.94 -14.36
C ILE A 104 7.44 16.60 -15.04
N ASN A 105 6.18 16.42 -15.45
CA ASN A 105 5.77 15.23 -16.19
C ASN A 105 6.52 15.08 -17.51
N ALA A 106 6.70 16.16 -18.28
CA ALA A 106 7.47 16.14 -19.54
C ALA A 106 8.93 15.73 -19.31
N GLY A 107 9.55 16.22 -18.24
CA GLY A 107 10.88 15.81 -17.82
C GLY A 107 11.00 14.32 -17.56
N ARG A 108 10.04 13.74 -16.82
CA ARG A 108 10.02 12.31 -16.53
C ARG A 108 9.76 11.44 -17.76
N ILE A 109 8.91 11.90 -18.68
CA ILE A 109 8.70 11.23 -19.97
C ILE A 109 9.96 11.23 -20.81
N ALA A 110 10.73 12.33 -20.81
CA ALA A 110 11.99 12.43 -21.55
C ALA A 110 13.11 11.54 -20.96
N GLU A 111 13.05 11.18 -19.69
CA GLU A 111 14.01 10.25 -19.05
C GLU A 111 13.79 8.79 -19.46
N HIS A 112 12.56 8.42 -19.91
CA HIS A 112 12.17 7.03 -20.16
C HIS A 112 11.17 6.91 -21.32
N ASP A 113 11.61 6.43 -22.47
CA ASP A 113 10.76 6.27 -23.67
C ASP A 113 9.59 5.28 -23.49
N ASP A 114 9.72 4.35 -22.54
CA ASP A 114 8.77 3.29 -22.26
C ASP A 114 7.73 3.65 -21.18
N VAL A 115 7.70 4.90 -20.70
CA VAL A 115 6.69 5.36 -19.75
C VAL A 115 5.30 5.36 -20.39
N ASP A 116 4.36 4.67 -19.74
CA ASP A 116 2.96 4.63 -20.15
C ASP A 116 2.02 5.30 -19.16
N TYR A 117 2.42 5.38 -17.88
CA TYR A 117 1.62 5.99 -16.84
C TYR A 117 2.49 6.71 -15.81
N LEU A 118 2.11 7.95 -15.49
CA LEU A 118 2.70 8.74 -14.41
C LEU A 118 1.57 9.19 -13.47
N TYR A 119 1.86 9.28 -12.18
CA TYR A 119 0.98 9.87 -11.19
C TYR A 119 1.78 10.64 -10.14
N SER A 120 1.18 11.68 -9.56
CA SER A 120 1.84 12.55 -8.58
C SER A 120 1.19 12.49 -7.21
N ASP A 121 1.85 13.09 -6.21
CA ASP A 121 1.24 13.41 -4.93
C ASP A 121 0.16 14.48 -5.11
N GLU A 122 -0.75 14.59 -4.14
CA GLU A 122 -1.86 15.55 -4.15
C GLU A 122 -2.06 16.18 -2.77
N ASP A 123 -2.75 17.31 -2.72
CA ASP A 123 -3.25 17.91 -1.50
C ASP A 123 -4.67 18.47 -1.69
N TRP A 124 -5.18 19.16 -0.70
CA TRP A 124 -6.55 19.66 -0.69
C TRP A 124 -6.59 21.18 -0.60
N ILE A 125 -7.46 21.79 -1.42
CA ILE A 125 -7.82 23.21 -1.34
C ILE A 125 -9.10 23.34 -0.50
N ARG A 126 -9.02 24.10 0.57
CA ARG A 126 -10.17 24.51 1.38
C ARG A 126 -10.95 25.62 0.69
N GLU A 127 -12.17 25.91 1.16
CA GLU A 127 -12.99 27.02 0.66
C GLU A 127 -12.30 28.38 0.79
N ASP A 128 -11.45 28.56 1.79
CA ASP A 128 -10.66 29.79 2.02
C ASP A 128 -9.39 29.86 1.14
N GLY A 129 -9.21 28.91 0.21
CA GLY A 129 -8.06 28.84 -0.68
C GLY A 129 -6.78 28.26 -0.06
N ARG A 130 -6.79 27.86 1.20
CA ARG A 130 -5.61 27.27 1.86
C ARG A 130 -5.41 25.82 1.47
N LEU A 131 -4.15 25.45 1.23
CA LEU A 131 -3.74 24.07 1.00
C LEU A 131 -3.60 23.32 2.33
N THR A 132 -4.02 22.07 2.35
CA THR A 132 -3.99 21.22 3.54
C THR A 132 -3.90 19.74 3.19
N GLY A 133 -3.43 18.92 4.13
CA GLY A 133 -3.59 17.46 4.07
C GLY A 133 -2.90 16.79 2.88
N ALA A 134 -1.62 17.12 2.59
CA ALA A 134 -0.89 16.47 1.51
C ALA A 134 -0.94 14.95 1.65
N PHE A 135 -1.37 14.27 0.58
CA PHE A 135 -1.31 12.84 0.44
C PHE A 135 -0.09 12.47 -0.41
N HIS A 136 0.96 12.05 0.28
CA HIS A 136 2.14 11.52 -0.37
C HIS A 136 1.91 10.05 -0.68
N LYS A 137 1.87 9.74 -1.95
CA LYS A 137 1.54 8.42 -2.47
C LYS A 137 2.77 7.50 -2.42
N PRO A 138 2.56 6.17 -2.39
CA PRO A 138 3.66 5.22 -2.56
C PRO A 138 4.14 5.19 -4.00
N ASP A 139 5.33 4.64 -4.23
CA ASP A 139 5.67 4.09 -5.55
C ASP A 139 4.65 3.01 -5.92
N TRP A 140 4.64 2.58 -7.19
CA TRP A 140 3.61 1.68 -7.70
C TRP A 140 3.39 0.47 -6.79
N SER A 141 2.16 0.35 -6.31
CA SER A 141 1.71 -0.61 -5.31
C SER A 141 0.39 -1.25 -5.78
N PRO A 142 0.46 -2.32 -6.61
CA PRO A 142 -0.73 -3.00 -7.12
C PRO A 142 -1.66 -3.51 -6.02
N GLU A 143 -1.12 -3.97 -4.90
CA GLU A 143 -1.93 -4.44 -3.78
C GLU A 143 -2.71 -3.30 -3.13
N ARG A 144 -2.06 -2.14 -2.96
CA ARG A 144 -2.76 -0.95 -2.48
C ARG A 144 -3.84 -0.49 -3.45
N LEU A 145 -3.59 -0.58 -4.76
CA LEU A 145 -4.57 -0.18 -5.76
C LEU A 145 -5.82 -1.06 -5.71
N ARG A 146 -5.69 -2.35 -5.39
CA ARG A 146 -6.82 -3.25 -5.14
C ARG A 146 -7.61 -2.87 -3.89
N SER A 147 -6.94 -2.25 -2.92
CA SER A 147 -7.55 -1.85 -1.66
C SER A 147 -8.08 -0.41 -1.64
N GLN A 148 -7.61 0.44 -2.56
CA GLN A 148 -7.94 1.87 -2.61
C GLN A 148 -7.43 2.48 -3.92
N ASN A 149 -8.26 3.29 -4.60
CA ASN A 149 -7.77 4.11 -5.71
C ASN A 149 -6.89 5.24 -5.17
N TYR A 150 -5.59 5.14 -5.38
CA TYR A 150 -4.62 6.18 -5.00
C TYR A 150 -3.89 6.79 -6.20
N GLY A 151 -4.04 6.18 -7.39
CA GLY A 151 -3.31 6.57 -8.60
C GLY A 151 -3.97 7.68 -9.44
N ASP A 152 -5.08 8.22 -9.00
CA ASP A 152 -6.02 8.99 -9.82
C ASP A 152 -5.56 10.43 -10.14
N HIS A 153 -5.06 11.16 -9.17
CA HIS A 153 -4.72 12.58 -9.30
C HIS A 153 -3.20 12.80 -9.08
N LEU A 154 -2.46 13.51 -9.89
CA LEU A 154 -2.66 13.72 -11.32
C LEU A 154 -2.29 12.44 -12.07
N ALA A 155 -3.23 11.84 -12.79
CA ALA A 155 -2.95 10.71 -13.68
C ALA A 155 -2.58 11.24 -15.07
N VAL A 156 -1.37 10.86 -15.55
CA VAL A 156 -0.89 11.16 -16.90
C VAL A 156 -0.60 9.85 -17.62
N ILE A 157 -1.41 9.51 -18.63
CA ILE A 157 -1.41 8.18 -19.25
C ILE A 157 -1.19 8.31 -20.75
N ARG A 158 -0.38 7.42 -21.33
CA ARG A 158 -0.16 7.39 -22.79
C ARG A 158 -1.49 7.24 -23.54
N THR A 159 -1.77 8.15 -24.46
CA THR A 159 -3.06 8.22 -25.18
C THR A 159 -3.36 6.94 -25.94
N SER A 160 -2.37 6.33 -26.60
CA SER A 160 -2.58 5.08 -27.33
C SER A 160 -3.02 3.95 -26.39
N LEU A 161 -2.42 3.83 -25.20
CA LEU A 161 -2.81 2.81 -24.22
C LEU A 161 -4.26 3.01 -23.75
N VAL A 162 -4.65 4.24 -23.40
CA VAL A 162 -6.04 4.51 -22.97
C VAL A 162 -7.04 4.15 -24.07
N ARG A 163 -6.72 4.47 -25.35
CA ARG A 163 -7.58 4.13 -26.50
C ARG A 163 -7.64 2.62 -26.75
N GLU A 164 -6.53 1.90 -26.65
CA GLU A 164 -6.48 0.44 -26.76
C GLU A 164 -7.33 -0.24 -25.68
N LEU A 165 -7.36 0.32 -24.47
CA LEU A 165 -8.19 -0.14 -23.36
C LEU A 165 -9.66 0.26 -23.50
N GLY A 166 -10.04 1.06 -24.51
CA GLY A 166 -11.42 1.51 -24.75
C GLY A 166 -11.88 2.68 -23.88
N GLY A 167 -10.93 3.42 -23.25
CA GLY A 167 -11.24 4.58 -22.41
C GLY A 167 -11.83 4.20 -21.05
N LEU A 168 -12.65 5.13 -20.51
CA LEU A 168 -13.43 4.91 -19.28
C LEU A 168 -14.64 4.03 -19.57
N ARG A 169 -14.85 2.99 -18.78
CA ARG A 169 -16.04 2.12 -18.89
C ARG A 169 -17.17 2.67 -18.02
N GLU A 170 -18.36 2.71 -18.56
CA GLU A 170 -19.54 3.18 -17.84
C GLU A 170 -20.05 2.17 -16.81
N GLY A 171 -20.82 2.70 -15.85
CA GLY A 171 -21.55 1.88 -14.89
C GLY A 171 -20.76 1.54 -13.63
N PHE A 172 -19.61 2.15 -13.36
CA PHE A 172 -18.87 1.98 -12.12
C PHE A 172 -19.24 3.01 -11.03
N GLY A 173 -20.37 3.74 -11.22
CA GLY A 173 -21.00 4.56 -10.20
C GLY A 173 -20.17 5.73 -9.67
N GLY A 174 -19.20 6.24 -10.46
CA GLY A 174 -18.23 7.25 -10.07
C GLY A 174 -16.83 6.69 -9.78
N SER A 175 -16.62 5.37 -9.99
CA SER A 175 -15.29 4.71 -9.86
C SER A 175 -14.71 4.31 -11.23
N GLU A 176 -15.12 4.97 -12.31
CA GLU A 176 -14.64 4.73 -13.66
C GLU A 176 -13.13 4.95 -13.80
N SER A 177 -12.58 5.91 -13.07
CA SER A 177 -11.13 6.16 -13.00
C SER A 177 -10.39 5.02 -12.32
N HIS A 178 -10.94 4.44 -11.24
CA HIS A 178 -10.35 3.28 -10.58
C HIS A 178 -10.27 2.07 -11.53
N ASP A 179 -11.34 1.79 -12.26
CA ASP A 179 -11.36 0.76 -13.29
C ASP A 179 -10.31 1.01 -14.38
N LEU A 180 -10.19 2.25 -14.87
CA LEU A 180 -9.19 2.62 -15.86
C LEU A 180 -7.77 2.41 -15.33
N VAL A 181 -7.46 2.91 -14.12
CA VAL A 181 -6.11 2.78 -13.53
C VAL A 181 -5.74 1.32 -13.28
N LEU A 182 -6.69 0.47 -12.88
CA LEU A 182 -6.47 -0.98 -12.76
C LEU A 182 -6.09 -1.61 -14.10
N ARG A 183 -6.86 -1.33 -15.18
CA ARG A 183 -6.58 -1.83 -16.54
C ARG A 183 -5.26 -1.28 -17.12
N VAL A 184 -4.96 -0.02 -16.85
CA VAL A 184 -3.67 0.58 -17.21
C VAL A 184 -2.53 -0.14 -16.48
N GLY A 185 -2.68 -0.38 -15.18
CA GLY A 185 -1.69 -1.10 -14.38
C GLY A 185 -1.42 -2.54 -14.81
N GLU A 186 -2.40 -3.18 -15.51
CA GLU A 186 -2.27 -4.52 -16.11
C GLU A 186 -1.40 -4.52 -17.39
N GLN A 187 -1.34 -3.42 -18.12
CA GLN A 187 -0.78 -3.34 -19.47
C GLN A 187 0.43 -2.40 -19.59
N ALA A 188 0.58 -1.44 -18.69
CA ALA A 188 1.62 -0.43 -18.76
C ALA A 188 3.03 -1.05 -18.68
N ARG A 189 3.90 -0.68 -19.61
CA ARG A 189 5.31 -1.12 -19.63
C ARG A 189 6.10 -0.49 -18.48
N ARG A 190 5.86 0.78 -18.20
CA ARG A 190 6.48 1.52 -17.09
C ARG A 190 5.49 2.48 -16.45
N ILE A 191 5.42 2.41 -15.12
CA ILE A 191 4.65 3.32 -14.28
C ILE A 191 5.63 4.12 -13.42
N VAL A 192 5.45 5.44 -13.37
CA VAL A 192 6.34 6.36 -12.65
C VAL A 192 5.55 7.16 -11.62
N HIS A 193 5.95 7.08 -10.37
CA HIS A 193 5.46 7.97 -9.33
C HIS A 193 6.33 9.23 -9.28
N ILE A 194 5.69 10.40 -9.28
CA ILE A 194 6.32 11.70 -9.06
C ILE A 194 6.04 12.13 -7.61
N PRO A 195 7.04 12.03 -6.70
CA PRO A 195 6.83 12.30 -5.26
C PRO A 195 6.79 13.80 -4.96
N GLU A 196 6.00 14.52 -5.70
CA GLU A 196 5.78 15.96 -5.59
C GLU A 196 4.29 16.25 -5.70
N VAL A 197 3.78 17.19 -4.90
CA VAL A 197 2.38 17.63 -5.00
C VAL A 197 2.24 18.46 -6.27
N LEU A 198 1.59 17.90 -7.29
CA LEU A 198 1.34 18.55 -8.57
C LEU A 198 -0.14 18.80 -8.81
N TYR A 199 -1.00 18.36 -7.91
CA TYR A 199 -2.44 18.40 -8.03
C TYR A 199 -3.10 18.84 -6.74
N HIS A 200 -4.02 19.79 -6.82
CA HIS A 200 -4.76 20.32 -5.70
C HIS A 200 -6.25 19.96 -5.85
N ARG A 201 -6.75 19.10 -4.98
CA ARG A 201 -8.15 18.68 -4.97
C ARG A 201 -8.98 19.69 -4.19
N ARG A 202 -10.13 20.04 -4.73
CA ARG A 202 -11.07 20.88 -4.00
C ARG A 202 -11.85 20.07 -2.98
N MET A 203 -11.78 20.49 -1.72
CA MET A 203 -12.60 19.89 -0.66
C MET A 203 -14.07 20.28 -0.88
N ALA A 204 -14.93 19.29 -1.10
CA ALA A 204 -16.37 19.50 -0.96
C ALA A 204 -16.71 19.35 0.53
N THR A 205 -17.25 20.43 1.13
CA THR A 205 -17.58 20.45 2.57
C THR A 205 -18.66 19.41 2.87
N GLY A 206 -18.33 18.43 3.75
CA GLY A 206 -19.27 17.42 4.21
C GLY A 206 -19.64 16.34 3.19
N ALA A 207 -18.96 16.25 2.03
CA ALA A 207 -19.23 15.20 1.08
C ALA A 207 -18.72 13.84 1.58
N GLU A 208 -19.64 12.93 1.87
CA GLU A 208 -19.34 11.50 2.04
C GLU A 208 -19.19 10.85 0.65
N ILE A 209 -18.32 9.85 0.54
CA ILE A 209 -18.23 9.03 -0.67
C ILE A 209 -19.55 8.27 -0.83
N PRO A 210 -20.31 8.48 -1.92
CA PRO A 210 -21.58 7.79 -2.10
C PRO A 210 -21.40 6.27 -2.13
N PRO A 211 -22.37 5.48 -1.62
CA PRO A 211 -22.33 4.02 -1.70
C PRO A 211 -22.12 3.50 -3.13
N SER A 212 -22.73 4.13 -4.14
CA SER A 212 -22.55 3.76 -5.55
C SER A 212 -21.09 3.80 -6.03
N VAL A 213 -20.31 4.76 -5.53
CA VAL A 213 -18.85 4.85 -5.81
C VAL A 213 -18.12 3.67 -5.18
N SER A 214 -18.42 3.34 -3.92
CA SER A 214 -17.80 2.19 -3.25
C SER A 214 -18.18 0.87 -3.92
N ASP A 215 -19.45 0.69 -4.31
CA ASP A 215 -19.92 -0.51 -5.02
C ASP A 215 -19.29 -0.63 -6.42
N GLY A 216 -19.17 0.49 -7.14
CA GLY A 216 -18.52 0.56 -8.44
C GLY A 216 -17.04 0.18 -8.35
N GLY A 217 -16.33 0.72 -7.37
CA GLY A 217 -14.93 0.38 -7.13
C GLY A 217 -14.72 -1.07 -6.70
N CYS A 218 -15.61 -1.61 -5.86
CA CYS A 218 -15.62 -3.02 -5.49
C CYS A 218 -15.73 -3.92 -6.73
N ARG A 219 -16.65 -3.59 -7.64
CA ARG A 219 -16.80 -4.30 -8.90
C ARG A 219 -15.58 -4.14 -9.80
N ALA A 220 -14.98 -2.95 -9.90
CA ALA A 220 -13.78 -2.71 -10.68
C ALA A 220 -12.62 -3.59 -10.21
N VAL A 221 -12.43 -3.72 -8.89
CA VAL A 221 -11.41 -4.60 -8.30
C VAL A 221 -11.76 -6.07 -8.54
N GLN A 222 -13.03 -6.48 -8.39
CA GLN A 222 -13.44 -7.86 -8.65
C GLN A 222 -13.15 -8.28 -10.09
N GLU A 223 -13.55 -7.49 -11.06
CA GLU A 223 -13.27 -7.74 -12.48
C GLU A 223 -11.75 -7.71 -12.78
N HIS A 224 -10.98 -6.86 -12.08
CA HIS A 224 -9.53 -6.88 -12.16
C HIS A 224 -8.95 -8.21 -11.68
N LEU A 225 -9.40 -8.75 -10.52
CA LEU A 225 -8.94 -10.06 -10.03
C LEU A 225 -9.16 -11.15 -11.06
N GLU A 226 -10.34 -11.17 -11.71
CA GLU A 226 -10.70 -12.14 -12.76
C GLU A 226 -9.75 -12.02 -13.97
N ARG A 227 -9.47 -10.79 -14.45
CA ARG A 227 -8.56 -10.56 -15.58
C ARG A 227 -7.13 -11.00 -15.31
N VAL A 228 -6.64 -10.82 -14.07
CA VAL A 228 -5.26 -11.19 -13.71
C VAL A 228 -5.14 -12.59 -13.09
N GLY A 229 -6.24 -13.34 -13.03
CA GLY A 229 -6.26 -14.73 -12.56
C GLY A 229 -6.02 -14.88 -11.06
N ILE A 230 -6.48 -13.93 -10.25
CA ILE A 230 -6.43 -14.01 -8.78
C ILE A 230 -7.77 -14.55 -8.28
N GLU A 231 -7.76 -15.75 -7.71
CA GLU A 231 -8.95 -16.34 -7.10
C GLU A 231 -9.30 -15.63 -5.78
N GLY A 232 -10.52 -15.11 -5.70
CA GLY A 232 -10.99 -14.41 -4.51
C GLY A 232 -12.23 -13.58 -4.75
N THR A 233 -12.70 -12.95 -3.68
CA THR A 233 -13.84 -12.03 -3.68
C THR A 233 -13.43 -10.69 -3.09
N VAL A 234 -14.10 -9.64 -3.50
CA VAL A 234 -13.86 -8.28 -3.02
C VAL A 234 -15.04 -7.81 -2.18
N GLU A 235 -14.75 -7.21 -1.04
CA GLU A 235 -15.78 -6.61 -0.17
C GLU A 235 -15.44 -5.15 0.14
N VAL A 236 -16.46 -4.32 0.32
CA VAL A 236 -16.31 -2.93 0.80
C VAL A 236 -16.09 -2.95 2.30
N VAL A 237 -14.96 -2.41 2.77
CA VAL A 237 -14.61 -2.33 4.20
C VAL A 237 -14.65 -0.89 4.73
N GLY A 238 -15.01 0.05 3.90
CA GLY A 238 -15.20 1.47 4.22
C GLY A 238 -15.32 2.30 2.94
N PRO A 239 -15.65 3.58 3.04
CA PRO A 239 -15.82 4.44 1.88
C PRO A 239 -14.57 4.43 0.99
N GLY A 240 -14.69 3.95 -0.28
CA GLY A 240 -13.60 3.83 -1.24
C GLY A 240 -12.47 2.88 -0.81
N ARG A 241 -12.74 1.95 0.10
CA ARG A 241 -11.76 0.96 0.58
C ARG A 241 -12.30 -0.45 0.44
N TYR A 242 -11.42 -1.33 -0.03
CA TYR A 242 -11.77 -2.69 -0.43
C TYR A 242 -10.83 -3.69 0.22
N ARG A 243 -11.35 -4.87 0.52
CA ARG A 243 -10.59 -6.02 0.97
C ARG A 243 -10.73 -7.14 -0.04
N THR A 244 -9.62 -7.68 -0.47
CA THR A 244 -9.58 -8.87 -1.31
C THR A 244 -9.44 -10.11 -0.45
N ARG A 245 -10.50 -10.93 -0.37
CA ARG A 245 -10.47 -12.24 0.28
C ARG A 245 -10.01 -13.28 -0.71
N ARG A 246 -8.79 -13.75 -0.53
CA ARG A 246 -8.20 -14.83 -1.33
C ARG A 246 -8.40 -16.18 -0.68
N ILE A 247 -8.19 -17.25 -1.43
CA ILE A 247 -8.32 -18.62 -0.98
C ILE A 247 -6.91 -19.22 -0.82
N LEU A 248 -6.61 -19.76 0.34
CA LEU A 248 -5.44 -20.62 0.54
C LEU A 248 -5.87 -22.06 0.17
N PRO A 249 -5.30 -22.67 -0.88
CA PRO A 249 -5.69 -23.99 -1.29
C PRO A 249 -5.47 -25.03 -0.17
N PRO A 250 -6.45 -25.89 0.16
CA PRO A 250 -6.38 -26.82 1.29
C PRO A 250 -5.28 -27.88 1.15
N GLN A 251 -4.80 -28.13 -0.07
CA GLN A 251 -3.68 -29.04 -0.35
C GLN A 251 -2.31 -28.44 0.03
N ARG A 252 -2.21 -27.13 0.25
CA ARG A 252 -0.96 -26.51 0.71
C ARG A 252 -0.59 -27.03 2.09
N ARG A 253 0.66 -27.43 2.26
CA ARG A 253 1.18 -27.80 3.57
C ARG A 253 1.80 -26.58 4.22
N VAL A 254 1.31 -26.25 5.42
CA VAL A 254 1.73 -25.09 6.18
C VAL A 254 2.58 -25.51 7.37
N SER A 255 3.74 -24.87 7.56
CA SER A 255 4.55 -25.02 8.76
C SER A 255 4.64 -23.68 9.50
N ILE A 256 4.20 -23.65 10.75
CA ILE A 256 4.40 -22.51 11.66
C ILE A 256 5.68 -22.78 12.45
N VAL A 257 6.70 -21.93 12.26
CA VAL A 257 8.01 -22.04 12.94
C VAL A 257 8.07 -21.03 14.07
N ILE A 258 8.24 -21.50 15.31
CA ILE A 258 8.25 -20.69 16.52
C ILE A 258 9.56 -20.90 17.28
N PRO A 259 10.52 -19.96 17.19
CA PRO A 259 11.69 -19.97 18.07
C PRO A 259 11.28 -19.49 19.48
N THR A 260 11.68 -20.24 20.54
CA THR A 260 11.33 -19.87 21.91
C THR A 260 12.47 -20.13 22.90
N ARG A 261 12.41 -19.43 24.04
CA ARG A 261 13.22 -19.69 25.24
C ARG A 261 12.41 -20.36 26.35
N GLY A 262 11.14 -20.68 26.09
CA GLY A 262 10.24 -21.20 27.11
C GLY A 262 9.89 -20.20 28.22
N SER A 263 10.04 -18.91 27.95
CA SER A 263 9.83 -17.84 28.94
C SER A 263 8.36 -17.64 29.26
N SER A 264 8.10 -17.15 30.48
CA SER A 264 6.75 -16.78 30.94
C SER A 264 6.65 -15.28 31.21
N SER A 265 5.45 -14.72 31.02
CA SER A 265 5.16 -13.31 31.30
C SER A 265 3.71 -13.09 31.68
N ILE A 266 3.36 -11.84 32.03
CA ILE A 266 1.98 -11.45 32.31
C ILE A 266 1.29 -11.06 31.00
N VAL A 267 0.36 -11.92 30.56
CA VAL A 267 -0.49 -11.69 29.40
C VAL A 267 -1.94 -11.59 29.87
N TRP A 268 -2.60 -10.47 29.57
CA TRP A 268 -3.98 -10.16 30.02
C TRP A 268 -4.14 -10.29 31.54
N GLY A 269 -3.14 -9.82 32.31
CA GLY A 269 -3.18 -9.87 33.79
C GLY A 269 -2.98 -11.26 34.39
N ARG A 270 -2.60 -12.28 33.61
CA ARG A 270 -2.33 -13.65 34.05
C ARG A 270 -0.93 -14.06 33.69
N HIS A 271 -0.27 -14.79 34.59
CA HIS A 271 1.03 -15.39 34.29
C HIS A 271 0.83 -16.54 33.30
N ARG A 272 1.52 -16.50 32.16
CA ARG A 272 1.44 -17.49 31.08
C ARG A 272 2.81 -17.81 30.52
N THR A 273 3.01 -19.04 30.13
CA THR A 273 4.13 -19.42 29.27
C THR A 273 3.83 -18.92 27.86
N LEU A 274 4.72 -18.12 27.28
CA LEU A 274 4.46 -17.41 26.05
C LEU A 274 4.27 -18.36 24.88
N VAL A 275 5.19 -19.32 24.67
CA VAL A 275 5.12 -20.25 23.55
C VAL A 275 3.87 -21.13 23.58
N THR A 276 3.47 -21.65 24.76
CA THR A 276 2.26 -22.48 24.86
C THR A 276 1.00 -21.65 24.59
N HIS A 277 1.00 -20.37 25.00
CA HIS A 277 -0.06 -19.44 24.68
C HIS A 277 -0.16 -19.14 23.17
N ALA A 278 0.98 -18.86 22.52
CA ALA A 278 1.03 -18.59 21.07
C ALA A 278 0.58 -19.81 20.25
N VAL A 279 1.09 -21.00 20.55
CA VAL A 279 0.70 -22.25 19.86
C VAL A 279 -0.79 -22.52 20.06
N ARG A 280 -1.31 -22.39 21.27
CA ARG A 280 -2.73 -22.60 21.56
C ARG A 280 -3.62 -21.62 20.78
N SER A 281 -3.27 -20.32 20.76
CA SER A 281 -4.03 -19.32 20.02
C SER A 281 -4.01 -19.55 18.50
N ALA A 282 -2.85 -19.89 17.95
CA ALA A 282 -2.67 -20.17 16.53
C ALA A 282 -3.47 -21.41 16.09
N LEU A 283 -3.41 -22.51 16.84
CA LEU A 283 -4.13 -23.74 16.53
C LEU A 283 -5.64 -23.60 16.73
N ALA A 284 -6.09 -22.87 17.76
CA ALA A 284 -7.52 -22.65 18.01
C ALA A 284 -8.17 -21.76 16.93
N ALA A 285 -7.40 -20.87 16.30
CA ALA A 285 -7.86 -19.99 15.24
C ALA A 285 -7.61 -20.56 13.84
N THR A 286 -7.31 -21.86 13.70
CA THR A 286 -6.94 -22.43 12.39
C THR A 286 -7.59 -23.81 12.21
N ASP A 287 -8.32 -23.96 11.11
CA ASP A 287 -8.94 -25.21 10.65
C ASP A 287 -8.23 -25.83 9.41
N HIS A 288 -7.10 -25.26 9.00
CA HIS A 288 -6.37 -25.72 7.83
C HIS A 288 -5.91 -27.18 8.00
N PRO A 289 -6.26 -28.09 7.06
CA PRO A 289 -6.11 -29.54 7.26
C PRO A 289 -4.64 -30.01 7.28
N ASN A 290 -3.75 -29.32 6.54
CA ASN A 290 -2.36 -29.69 6.38
C ASN A 290 -1.43 -28.71 7.15
N LEU A 291 -1.48 -28.73 8.47
CA LEU A 291 -0.75 -27.83 9.35
C LEU A 291 0.19 -28.58 10.28
N GLU A 292 1.42 -28.12 10.39
CA GLU A 292 2.36 -28.51 11.45
C GLU A 292 2.89 -27.25 12.18
N VAL A 293 3.27 -27.44 13.44
CA VAL A 293 3.92 -26.42 14.27
C VAL A 293 5.30 -26.92 14.67
N VAL A 294 6.33 -26.17 14.30
CA VAL A 294 7.72 -26.49 14.61
C VAL A 294 8.22 -25.52 15.66
N VAL A 295 8.44 -26.01 16.89
CA VAL A 295 8.94 -25.20 18.01
C VAL A 295 10.42 -25.47 18.20
N VAL A 296 11.25 -24.41 18.03
CA VAL A 296 12.70 -24.48 18.26
C VAL A 296 12.98 -23.92 19.65
N TYR A 297 13.26 -24.82 20.63
CA TYR A 297 13.36 -24.49 22.04
C TYR A 297 14.80 -24.59 22.58
N ASP A 298 15.16 -23.71 23.53
CA ASP A 298 16.46 -23.73 24.19
C ASP A 298 16.58 -24.96 25.12
N ALA A 299 17.80 -25.48 25.28
CA ALA A 299 18.08 -26.67 26.06
C ALA A 299 17.64 -26.61 27.54
N ASP A 300 17.54 -25.40 28.09
CA ASP A 300 17.09 -25.10 29.45
C ASP A 300 15.58 -24.83 29.56
N THR A 301 14.80 -25.02 28.48
CA THR A 301 13.34 -24.93 28.53
C THR A 301 12.79 -25.99 29.49
N PRO A 302 11.92 -25.62 30.47
CA PRO A 302 11.37 -26.55 31.43
C PRO A 302 10.61 -27.71 30.81
N GLU A 303 10.74 -28.92 31.35
CA GLU A 303 10.07 -30.12 30.83
C GLU A 303 8.53 -29.99 30.85
N GLU A 304 7.97 -29.30 31.85
CA GLU A 304 6.53 -29.01 31.92
C GLU A 304 6.03 -28.18 30.77
N VAL A 305 6.87 -27.27 30.23
CA VAL A 305 6.52 -26.47 29.02
C VAL A 305 6.49 -27.37 27.79
N LEU A 306 7.45 -28.28 27.66
CA LEU A 306 7.50 -29.24 26.55
C LEU A 306 6.32 -30.23 26.60
N ALA A 307 5.96 -30.68 27.79
CA ALA A 307 4.80 -31.55 27.99
C ALA A 307 3.47 -30.83 27.64
N GLU A 308 3.32 -29.57 28.04
CA GLU A 308 2.14 -28.74 27.68
C GLU A 308 2.09 -28.52 26.17
N LEU A 309 3.21 -28.28 25.51
CA LEU A 309 3.27 -28.13 24.05
C LEU A 309 2.83 -29.43 23.34
N ASP A 310 3.29 -30.60 23.83
CA ASP A 310 2.91 -31.88 23.26
C ASP A 310 1.39 -32.14 23.41
N GLU A 311 0.83 -31.83 24.58
CA GLU A 311 -0.63 -31.89 24.80
C GLU A 311 -1.42 -31.01 23.84
N ILE A 312 -0.95 -29.77 23.57
CA ILE A 312 -1.63 -28.80 22.69
C ILE A 312 -1.50 -29.20 21.24
N GLY A 313 -0.29 -29.57 20.80
CA GLY A 313 0.05 -29.76 19.40
C GLY A 313 -0.26 -31.16 18.87
N GLY A 314 -0.12 -32.20 19.71
CA GLY A 314 -0.29 -33.60 19.33
C GLY A 314 0.52 -33.97 18.09
N ASP A 315 -0.08 -34.70 17.16
CA ASP A 315 0.58 -35.16 15.92
C ASP A 315 1.03 -34.02 14.98
N ARG A 316 0.62 -32.79 15.24
CA ARG A 316 1.03 -31.61 14.47
C ARG A 316 2.29 -30.94 15.01
N LEU A 317 2.79 -31.34 16.20
CA LEU A 317 3.94 -30.69 16.83
C LEU A 317 5.25 -31.38 16.43
N VAL A 318 6.23 -30.53 16.11
CA VAL A 318 7.64 -30.92 15.92
C VAL A 318 8.49 -30.10 16.88
N LEU A 319 9.16 -30.76 17.83
CA LEU A 319 10.06 -30.12 18.77
C LEU A 319 11.52 -30.23 18.29
N VAL A 320 12.20 -29.10 18.18
CA VAL A 320 13.60 -28.99 17.75
C VAL A 320 14.42 -28.38 18.88
N ARG A 321 15.32 -29.17 19.46
CA ARG A 321 16.19 -28.71 20.54
C ARG A 321 17.32 -27.82 19.99
N TYR A 322 17.63 -26.75 20.71
CA TYR A 322 18.68 -25.80 20.43
C TYR A 322 19.67 -25.71 21.59
N ASP A 323 20.90 -26.11 21.35
CA ASP A 323 21.97 -26.20 22.39
C ASP A 323 23.05 -25.11 22.24
N GLU A 324 22.89 -24.18 21.28
CA GLU A 324 23.87 -23.14 20.98
C GLU A 324 23.54 -21.83 21.72
N PRO A 325 24.49 -20.87 21.82
CA PRO A 325 24.20 -19.54 22.33
C PRO A 325 23.08 -18.84 21.52
N PHE A 326 22.25 -18.08 22.22
CA PHE A 326 21.08 -17.42 21.61
C PHE A 326 21.38 -16.77 20.27
N ASN A 327 20.65 -17.21 19.25
CA ASN A 327 20.68 -16.66 17.91
C ASN A 327 19.31 -16.91 17.26
N TYR A 328 18.49 -15.86 17.19
CA TYR A 328 17.15 -15.94 16.59
C TYR A 328 17.20 -16.43 15.14
N SER A 329 18.11 -15.86 14.32
CA SER A 329 18.26 -16.24 12.91
C SER A 329 18.60 -17.72 12.73
N HIS A 330 19.51 -18.25 13.56
CA HIS A 330 19.88 -19.66 13.51
C HIS A 330 18.71 -20.56 13.94
N LYS A 331 17.97 -20.19 15.01
CA LYS A 331 16.78 -20.94 15.44
C LYS A 331 15.70 -20.98 14.34
N VAL A 332 15.43 -19.86 13.69
CA VAL A 332 14.49 -19.82 12.54
C VAL A 332 14.98 -20.73 11.41
N ASN A 333 16.27 -20.64 11.04
CA ASN A 333 16.85 -21.51 10.00
C ASN A 333 16.68 -22.99 10.33
N LEU A 334 16.99 -23.40 11.58
CA LEU A 334 16.81 -24.78 12.04
C LEU A 334 15.35 -25.22 12.01
N GLY A 335 14.44 -24.37 12.45
CA GLY A 335 13.00 -24.67 12.40
C GLY A 335 12.50 -24.84 10.96
N VAL A 336 12.95 -24.01 10.03
CA VAL A 336 12.62 -24.17 8.61
C VAL A 336 13.20 -25.45 8.03
N LEU A 337 14.44 -25.82 8.40
CA LEU A 337 15.04 -27.08 7.96
C LEU A 337 14.30 -28.32 8.49
N ALA A 338 13.79 -28.25 9.71
CA ALA A 338 13.01 -29.33 10.32
C ALA A 338 11.57 -29.41 9.82
N SER A 339 11.05 -28.34 9.23
CA SER A 339 9.68 -28.25 8.71
C SER A 339 9.54 -28.89 7.34
N THR A 340 8.30 -29.20 6.92
CA THR A 340 7.99 -29.90 5.67
C THR A 340 7.00 -29.13 4.76
N GLY A 341 6.40 -28.05 5.26
CA GLY A 341 5.41 -27.25 4.53
C GLY A 341 6.00 -26.49 3.35
N ASP A 342 5.22 -26.30 2.31
CA ASP A 342 5.54 -25.43 1.16
C ASP A 342 5.16 -23.96 1.41
N ARG A 343 4.36 -23.73 2.43
CA ARG A 343 4.06 -22.41 3.00
C ARG A 343 4.59 -22.34 4.43
N LEU A 344 5.34 -21.30 4.72
CA LEU A 344 5.97 -21.09 6.02
C LEU A 344 5.35 -19.88 6.71
N VAL A 345 5.17 -19.99 8.01
CA VAL A 345 4.89 -18.87 8.90
C VAL A 345 6.02 -18.81 9.93
N ILE A 346 6.76 -17.71 9.95
CA ILE A 346 7.67 -17.41 11.05
C ILE A 346 6.85 -16.63 12.08
N LEU A 347 6.78 -17.15 13.30
CA LEU A 347 5.93 -16.60 14.35
C LEU A 347 6.72 -16.49 15.66
N ASN A 348 6.69 -15.32 16.30
CA ASN A 348 7.26 -15.18 17.64
C ASN A 348 6.44 -15.94 18.68
N ASP A 349 7.08 -16.27 19.82
CA ASP A 349 6.44 -16.96 20.94
C ASP A 349 5.57 -16.04 21.83
N ASP A 350 5.65 -14.72 21.67
CA ASP A 350 4.93 -13.70 22.43
C ASP A 350 3.80 -13.02 21.63
N VAL A 351 3.11 -13.80 20.77
CA VAL A 351 1.96 -13.33 19.97
C VAL A 351 0.66 -14.02 20.37
N GLU A 352 -0.47 -13.39 20.05
CA GLU A 352 -1.80 -13.99 20.15
C GLU A 352 -2.60 -13.66 18.89
N VAL A 353 -3.13 -14.69 18.23
CA VAL A 353 -3.97 -14.58 17.04
C VAL A 353 -5.34 -14.03 17.41
N ARG A 354 -5.85 -13.09 16.64
CA ARG A 354 -7.12 -12.40 16.94
C ARG A 354 -8.36 -12.99 16.26
N HIS A 355 -8.22 -13.70 15.12
CA HIS A 355 -9.39 -14.19 14.36
C HIS A 355 -9.07 -15.46 13.56
N GLU A 356 -10.12 -16.21 13.23
CA GLU A 356 -10.04 -17.56 12.64
C GLU A 356 -9.46 -17.62 11.22
N ARG A 357 -9.46 -16.51 10.47
CA ARG A 357 -8.97 -16.50 9.08
C ARG A 357 -7.55 -15.96 8.93
N TRP A 358 -6.84 -15.74 10.03
CA TRP A 358 -5.51 -15.13 10.02
C TRP A 358 -4.52 -15.83 9.11
N LEU A 359 -4.51 -17.18 9.10
CA LEU A 359 -3.59 -17.98 8.32
C LEU A 359 -3.85 -17.84 6.82
N GLU A 360 -5.13 -17.87 6.44
CA GLU A 360 -5.56 -17.66 5.07
C GLU A 360 -5.25 -16.23 4.60
N GLU A 361 -5.56 -15.23 5.41
CA GLU A 361 -5.20 -13.83 5.13
C GLU A 361 -3.69 -13.66 4.92
N LEU A 362 -2.89 -14.32 5.76
CA LEU A 362 -1.43 -14.21 5.70
C LEU A 362 -0.85 -14.93 4.47
N LEU A 363 -1.33 -16.11 4.12
CA LEU A 363 -0.67 -16.99 3.17
C LEU A 363 -1.28 -16.99 1.76
N ALA A 364 -2.59 -16.73 1.61
CA ALA A 364 -3.23 -16.80 0.30
C ALA A 364 -2.65 -15.80 -0.73
N PRO A 365 -2.20 -14.58 -0.37
CA PRO A 365 -1.52 -13.70 -1.33
C PRO A 365 -0.24 -14.29 -1.94
N LEU A 366 0.40 -15.25 -1.27
CA LEU A 366 1.59 -15.96 -1.76
C LEU A 366 1.32 -16.91 -2.93
N GLU A 367 0.05 -17.17 -3.27
CA GLU A 367 -0.30 -17.92 -4.48
C GLU A 367 0.01 -17.11 -5.75
N GLN A 368 0.20 -15.79 -5.64
CA GLN A 368 0.69 -14.96 -6.72
C GLN A 368 2.22 -15.10 -6.86
N PRO A 369 2.75 -15.51 -8.02
CA PRO A 369 4.19 -15.79 -8.20
C PRO A 369 5.11 -14.62 -7.84
N GLY A 370 4.67 -13.39 -8.05
CA GLY A 370 5.45 -12.18 -7.73
C GLY A 370 5.45 -11.79 -6.25
N VAL A 371 4.68 -12.46 -5.38
CA VAL A 371 4.65 -12.20 -3.94
C VAL A 371 5.57 -13.19 -3.23
N GLY A 372 6.61 -12.71 -2.55
CA GLY A 372 7.58 -13.55 -1.83
C GLY A 372 7.39 -13.59 -0.32
N LEU A 373 6.87 -12.52 0.24
CA LEU A 373 6.76 -12.33 1.69
C LEU A 373 5.51 -11.53 2.04
N THR A 374 4.85 -11.94 3.12
CA THR A 374 3.70 -11.23 3.71
C THR A 374 3.94 -10.99 5.19
N GLY A 375 3.31 -9.97 5.75
CA GLY A 375 3.35 -9.68 7.18
C GLY A 375 2.03 -9.18 7.72
N ALA A 376 1.75 -9.56 8.96
CA ALA A 376 0.53 -9.22 9.66
C ALA A 376 0.55 -7.80 10.23
N ARG A 377 -0.63 -7.28 10.50
CA ARG A 377 -0.84 -6.12 11.37
C ARG A 377 -0.66 -6.54 12.82
N LEU A 378 0.28 -5.89 13.53
CA LEU A 378 0.49 -6.17 14.93
C LEU A 378 0.01 -5.02 15.81
N LEU A 379 -0.64 -5.39 16.90
CA LEU A 379 -1.17 -4.47 17.90
C LEU A 379 -0.53 -4.75 19.26
N TYR A 380 -0.31 -3.70 20.04
CA TYR A 380 -0.06 -3.83 21.47
C TYR A 380 -1.31 -4.33 22.20
N SER A 381 -1.18 -4.82 23.41
CA SER A 381 -2.32 -5.17 24.27
C SER A 381 -3.31 -4.02 24.52
N SER A 382 -2.86 -2.78 24.33
CA SER A 382 -3.69 -1.57 24.36
C SER A 382 -4.50 -1.32 23.10
N THR A 383 -4.44 -2.18 22.08
CA THR A 383 -4.98 -2.01 20.72
C THR A 383 -4.28 -0.92 19.88
N ALA A 384 -3.27 -0.25 20.44
CA ALA A 384 -2.45 0.66 19.65
C ALA A 384 -1.63 -0.11 18.61
N ILE A 385 -1.36 0.53 17.47
CA ILE A 385 -0.54 -0.04 16.41
C ILE A 385 0.88 -0.30 16.92
N GLN A 386 1.38 -1.51 16.70
CA GLN A 386 2.78 -1.84 16.88
C GLN A 386 3.51 -1.91 15.54
N HIS A 387 2.92 -2.61 14.57
CA HIS A 387 3.50 -2.83 13.26
C HIS A 387 2.46 -2.77 12.15
N VAL A 388 2.78 -2.01 11.10
CA VAL A 388 2.03 -1.90 9.86
C VAL A 388 2.99 -1.81 8.65
N GLY A 389 4.06 -2.59 8.69
CA GLY A 389 5.18 -2.56 7.77
C GLY A 389 6.40 -1.84 8.35
N ILE A 390 7.58 -2.14 7.82
CA ILE A 390 8.84 -1.44 8.10
C ILE A 390 9.06 -0.42 7.00
N ALA A 391 9.34 0.82 7.38
CA ALA A 391 9.75 1.87 6.47
C ALA A 391 11.22 2.23 6.69
N CYS A 392 11.88 2.64 5.62
CA CYS A 392 13.22 3.21 5.68
C CYS A 392 13.17 4.68 5.29
N SER A 393 13.46 5.57 6.23
CA SER A 393 13.43 7.01 5.99
C SER A 393 14.56 7.71 6.75
N TYR A 394 15.14 8.72 6.11
CA TYR A 394 16.28 9.49 6.66
C TYR A 394 17.44 8.60 7.16
N GLY A 395 17.70 7.51 6.43
CA GLY A 395 18.76 6.56 6.80
C GLY A 395 18.48 5.74 8.06
N ARG A 396 17.20 5.56 8.44
CA ARG A 396 16.77 4.78 9.61
C ARG A 396 15.61 3.86 9.25
N TYR A 397 15.61 2.67 9.84
CA TYR A 397 14.45 1.78 9.80
C TYR A 397 13.51 2.10 10.96
N MET A 398 12.22 2.06 10.69
CA MET A 398 11.20 2.39 11.68
C MET A 398 9.89 1.63 11.43
N HIS A 399 9.08 1.51 12.47
CA HIS A 399 7.69 1.10 12.39
C HIS A 399 6.82 2.37 12.30
N PRO A 400 6.34 2.75 11.11
CA PRO A 400 5.49 3.92 10.95
C PRO A 400 4.19 3.72 11.74
N PHE A 401 3.63 4.80 12.27
CA PHE A 401 2.39 4.80 13.05
C PHE A 401 2.44 4.00 14.36
N ALA A 402 3.58 3.48 14.80
CA ALA A 402 3.68 2.79 16.08
C ALA A 402 3.18 3.65 17.24
N LYS A 403 2.43 3.03 18.17
CA LYS A 403 1.78 3.66 19.33
C LYS A 403 0.61 4.61 18.99
N THR A 404 0.19 4.72 17.72
CA THR A 404 -1.06 5.43 17.40
C THR A 404 -2.26 4.49 17.64
N PRO A 405 -3.45 5.04 17.97
CA PRO A 405 -4.65 4.21 18.12
C PRO A 405 -4.94 3.40 16.85
N GLY A 406 -5.16 2.08 17.00
CA GLY A 406 -5.39 1.20 15.87
C GLY A 406 -6.69 1.48 15.10
N GLU A 407 -7.67 2.04 15.78
CA GLU A 407 -9.01 2.35 15.22
C GLU A 407 -9.05 3.64 14.40
N LEU A 408 -8.06 4.53 14.57
CA LEU A 408 -8.04 5.80 13.86
C LEU A 408 -7.45 5.64 12.45
N PRO A 409 -8.12 6.21 11.44
CA PRO A 409 -7.57 6.21 10.10
C PRO A 409 -6.27 7.02 10.04
N SER A 410 -5.24 6.43 9.48
CA SER A 410 -4.01 7.13 9.15
C SER A 410 -4.19 8.01 7.90
N PRO A 411 -3.29 8.98 7.65
CA PRO A 411 -3.27 9.71 6.39
C PRO A 411 -3.31 8.75 5.18
N GLY A 412 -4.22 9.02 4.24
CA GLY A 412 -4.41 8.19 3.06
C GLY A 412 -4.81 6.73 3.33
N GLY A 413 -5.30 6.38 4.53
CA GLY A 413 -5.74 5.02 4.86
C GLY A 413 -4.60 4.00 5.01
N THR A 414 -3.35 4.40 5.06
CA THR A 414 -2.15 3.54 4.98
C THR A 414 -2.14 2.38 5.99
N THR A 415 -2.74 2.54 7.17
CA THR A 415 -2.76 1.51 8.23
C THR A 415 -3.86 0.46 8.06
N VAL A 416 -4.86 0.70 7.21
CA VAL A 416 -6.08 -0.11 7.10
C VAL A 416 -6.30 -0.70 5.70
N VAL A 417 -5.30 -0.63 4.82
CA VAL A 417 -5.31 -1.20 3.47
C VAL A 417 -4.15 -2.15 3.28
N ASP A 418 -4.38 -3.24 2.54
CA ASP A 418 -3.32 -4.13 2.10
C ASP A 418 -2.44 -3.39 1.08
N ARG A 419 -1.13 -3.57 1.17
CA ARG A 419 -0.19 -2.81 0.33
C ARG A 419 1.21 -3.41 0.29
N GLU A 420 1.98 -3.03 -0.71
CA GLU A 420 3.42 -3.25 -0.71
C GLU A 420 4.11 -2.44 0.39
N VAL A 421 5.17 -3.02 0.95
CA VAL A 421 6.01 -2.42 1.99
C VAL A 421 7.49 -2.75 1.75
N THR A 422 8.38 -1.93 2.31
CA THR A 422 9.83 -2.20 2.27
C THR A 422 10.20 -3.42 3.10
N GLY A 423 9.46 -3.69 4.16
CA GLY A 423 9.67 -4.87 4.98
C GLY A 423 8.55 -5.11 5.98
N VAL A 424 8.57 -6.30 6.58
CA VAL A 424 7.69 -6.73 7.67
C VAL A 424 8.54 -7.30 8.80
N THR A 425 8.01 -7.28 10.04
CA THR A 425 8.73 -7.76 11.20
C THR A 425 8.70 -9.28 11.32
N GLY A 426 9.77 -9.88 11.85
CA GLY A 426 9.86 -11.31 12.14
C GLY A 426 8.84 -11.85 13.13
N ALA A 427 8.08 -10.97 13.79
CA ALA A 427 7.06 -11.42 14.75
C ALA A 427 5.93 -12.21 14.12
N CYS A 428 5.55 -11.89 12.85
CA CYS A 428 4.62 -12.70 12.05
C CYS A 428 4.88 -12.48 10.56
N MET A 429 5.50 -13.45 9.90
CA MET A 429 5.80 -13.46 8.47
C MET A 429 5.22 -14.69 7.80
N GLY A 430 4.56 -14.51 6.64
CA GLY A 430 4.18 -15.60 5.75
C GLY A 430 5.06 -15.62 4.51
N LEU A 431 5.51 -16.79 4.05
CA LEU A 431 6.38 -16.90 2.88
C LEU A 431 6.32 -18.27 2.20
N ARG A 432 6.75 -18.33 0.96
CA ARG A 432 6.96 -19.59 0.25
C ARG A 432 8.29 -20.21 0.64
N ARG A 433 8.30 -21.52 0.88
CA ARG A 433 9.53 -22.26 1.21
C ARG A 433 10.62 -22.09 0.17
N GLU A 434 10.26 -22.13 -1.10
CA GLU A 434 11.20 -21.94 -2.20
C GLU A 434 11.91 -20.59 -2.16
N VAL A 435 11.17 -19.50 -1.85
CA VAL A 435 11.74 -18.15 -1.70
C VAL A 435 12.70 -18.11 -0.51
N TYR A 436 12.36 -18.77 0.61
CA TYR A 436 13.25 -18.83 1.77
C TYR A 436 14.62 -19.40 1.42
N PHE A 437 14.66 -20.52 0.68
CA PHE A 437 15.91 -21.16 0.27
C PHE A 437 16.62 -20.39 -0.84
N GLU A 438 15.90 -19.84 -1.80
CA GLU A 438 16.46 -19.02 -2.88
C GLU A 438 17.26 -17.83 -2.33
N VAL A 439 16.74 -17.15 -1.30
CA VAL A 439 17.42 -16.00 -0.68
C VAL A 439 18.43 -16.40 0.40
N GLY A 440 18.57 -17.69 0.69
CA GLY A 440 19.55 -18.23 1.66
C GLY A 440 19.16 -18.04 3.13
N GLY A 441 17.87 -18.07 3.44
CA GLY A 441 17.37 -18.02 4.83
C GLY A 441 17.72 -16.75 5.60
N HIS A 442 17.61 -16.78 6.92
CA HIS A 442 18.01 -15.67 7.79
C HIS A 442 19.54 -15.59 7.94
N THR A 443 20.07 -14.37 7.99
CA THR A 443 21.51 -14.12 8.14
C THR A 443 21.93 -14.28 9.59
N GLU A 444 22.68 -15.35 9.91
CA GLU A 444 23.01 -15.74 11.29
C GLU A 444 23.95 -14.78 12.01
N GLN A 445 24.68 -13.91 11.28
CA GLN A 445 25.44 -12.81 11.87
C GLN A 445 24.54 -11.76 12.53
N LEU A 446 23.28 -11.68 12.13
CA LEU A 446 22.24 -10.82 12.74
C LEU A 446 21.46 -11.65 13.76
N ARG A 447 22.03 -11.78 14.97
CA ARG A 447 21.53 -12.71 15.97
C ARG A 447 20.15 -12.35 16.53
N ALA A 448 19.85 -11.05 16.61
CA ALA A 448 18.67 -10.54 17.29
C ALA A 448 18.03 -9.33 16.62
N ASP A 449 18.82 -8.36 16.19
CA ASP A 449 18.32 -7.10 15.61
C ASP A 449 18.49 -7.09 14.10
N TYR A 450 17.51 -6.51 13.39
CA TYR A 450 17.52 -6.27 11.94
C TYR A 450 17.64 -7.55 11.07
N ASN A 451 17.47 -8.73 11.63
CA ASN A 451 17.46 -9.98 10.86
C ASN A 451 16.25 -10.02 9.90
N ASP A 452 15.11 -9.50 10.34
CA ASP A 452 13.90 -9.32 9.56
C ASP A 452 14.09 -8.29 8.42
N VAL A 453 14.74 -7.17 8.72
CA VAL A 453 15.05 -6.15 7.70
C VAL A 453 15.97 -6.70 6.62
N ASP A 454 17.06 -7.39 7.01
CA ASP A 454 17.97 -8.02 6.04
C ASP A 454 17.28 -9.08 5.20
N PHE A 455 16.41 -9.88 5.83
CA PHE A 455 15.62 -10.88 5.11
C PHE A 455 14.67 -10.26 4.09
N CYS A 456 13.98 -9.18 4.46
CA CYS A 456 13.12 -8.43 3.54
C CYS A 456 13.91 -7.86 2.35
N TYR A 457 15.10 -7.32 2.56
CA TYR A 457 15.96 -6.84 1.46
C TYR A 457 16.42 -7.97 0.56
N LYS A 458 16.74 -9.15 1.08
CA LYS A 458 17.06 -10.32 0.25
C LYS A 458 15.90 -10.71 -0.65
N VAL A 459 14.67 -10.80 -0.09
CA VAL A 459 13.45 -11.11 -0.84
C VAL A 459 13.19 -10.06 -1.91
N SER A 460 13.32 -8.78 -1.58
CA SER A 460 13.15 -7.68 -2.54
C SER A 460 14.22 -7.68 -3.63
N ALA A 461 15.48 -8.00 -3.29
CA ALA A 461 16.60 -8.09 -4.25
C ALA A 461 16.45 -9.28 -5.21
N ALA A 462 15.75 -10.34 -4.80
CA ALA A 462 15.36 -11.45 -5.67
C ALA A 462 14.16 -11.13 -6.58
N GLY A 463 13.62 -9.89 -6.52
CA GLY A 463 12.55 -9.41 -7.40
C GLY A 463 11.13 -9.65 -6.87
N TYR A 464 10.97 -10.14 -5.65
CA TYR A 464 9.66 -10.39 -5.05
C TYR A 464 9.10 -9.15 -4.36
N ARG A 465 7.77 -9.04 -4.38
CA ARG A 465 7.01 -8.05 -3.59
C ARG A 465 6.84 -8.55 -2.15
N ILE A 466 6.81 -7.59 -1.24
CA ILE A 466 6.55 -7.80 0.19
C ILE A 466 5.25 -7.09 0.52
N LEU A 467 4.29 -7.79 1.12
CA LEU A 467 2.98 -7.24 1.42
C LEU A 467 2.76 -7.11 2.93
N TYR A 468 2.22 -5.99 3.33
CA TYR A 468 1.55 -5.80 4.61
C TYR A 468 0.06 -6.06 4.43
N LEU A 469 -0.52 -6.87 5.33
CA LEU A 469 -1.91 -7.31 5.28
C LEU A 469 -2.67 -6.72 6.48
N ALA A 470 -3.50 -5.72 6.19
CA ALA A 470 -4.18 -4.93 7.19
C ALA A 470 -5.24 -5.72 7.99
N HIS A 471 -5.75 -6.78 7.40
CA HIS A 471 -6.82 -7.60 7.96
C HIS A 471 -6.32 -8.87 8.66
N CYS A 472 -5.03 -9.19 8.55
CA CYS A 472 -4.38 -10.23 9.33
C CYS A 472 -3.86 -9.63 10.63
N GLU A 473 -4.65 -9.68 11.70
CA GLU A 473 -4.34 -9.01 12.97
C GLU A 473 -3.91 -9.97 14.07
N LEU A 474 -2.82 -9.63 14.76
CA LEU A 474 -2.34 -10.31 15.95
C LEU A 474 -2.01 -9.29 17.05
N PHE A 475 -2.14 -9.71 18.31
CA PHE A 475 -1.45 -9.04 19.41
C PHE A 475 -0.01 -9.51 19.49
N HIS A 476 0.91 -8.61 19.81
CA HIS A 476 2.31 -8.92 20.08
C HIS A 476 2.74 -8.26 21.38
N PHE A 477 3.09 -9.10 22.37
CA PHE A 477 3.38 -8.67 23.74
C PHE A 477 4.86 -8.26 23.92
N GLU A 478 5.42 -7.59 22.95
CA GLU A 478 6.82 -7.19 22.76
C GLU A 478 7.59 -6.90 24.06
N SER A 479 8.86 -7.29 24.10
CA SER A 479 9.82 -6.96 25.17
C SER A 479 9.53 -7.61 26.53
N GLN A 480 8.75 -8.68 26.57
CA GLN A 480 8.51 -9.42 27.83
C GLN A 480 9.72 -10.23 28.27
N THR A 481 10.63 -10.56 27.34
CA THR A 481 11.73 -11.49 27.57
C THR A 481 13.12 -10.92 27.29
N ARG A 482 13.21 -9.68 26.77
CA ARG A 482 14.48 -9.10 26.31
C ARG A 482 14.64 -7.64 26.69
N GLU A 483 15.77 -7.30 27.33
CA GLU A 483 16.27 -5.93 27.35
C GLU A 483 16.78 -5.55 25.96
N ARG A 484 16.32 -4.43 25.41
CA ARG A 484 16.81 -3.88 24.14
C ARG A 484 18.22 -3.31 24.35
N ILE A 485 19.22 -4.12 24.07
CA ILE A 485 20.60 -3.65 23.91
C ILE A 485 20.80 -3.47 22.40
N PRO A 486 20.90 -2.23 21.88
CA PRO A 486 21.16 -2.03 20.46
C PRO A 486 22.47 -2.71 20.07
N GLU A 487 22.46 -3.51 19.01
CA GLU A 487 23.68 -4.07 18.42
C GLU A 487 24.26 -3.07 17.38
N PRO A 488 25.29 -2.27 17.74
CA PRO A 488 25.85 -1.26 16.83
C PRO A 488 26.39 -1.88 15.53
N ASP A 489 26.80 -3.15 15.61
CA ASP A 489 27.35 -3.88 14.47
C ASP A 489 26.28 -4.32 13.47
N ALA A 490 25.04 -4.57 13.89
CA ALA A 490 23.95 -4.94 13.03
C ALA A 490 23.56 -3.79 12.07
N THR A 491 23.44 -2.55 12.58
CA THR A 491 23.21 -1.36 11.73
C THR A 491 24.35 -1.16 10.74
N ARG A 492 25.60 -1.34 11.17
CA ARG A 492 26.78 -1.22 10.31
C ARG A 492 26.79 -2.29 9.23
N PHE A 493 26.39 -3.52 9.57
CA PHE A 493 26.26 -4.63 8.62
C PHE A 493 25.24 -4.30 7.52
N LEU A 494 24.03 -3.88 7.88
CA LEU A 494 22.99 -3.51 6.92
C LEU A 494 23.42 -2.37 5.99
N ARG A 495 24.04 -1.35 6.56
CA ARG A 495 24.52 -0.18 5.82
C ARG A 495 25.56 -0.56 4.76
N ARG A 496 26.44 -1.51 5.09
CA ARG A 496 27.46 -2.02 4.15
C ARG A 496 26.87 -2.90 3.07
N ARG A 497 25.87 -3.69 3.40
CA ARG A 497 25.28 -4.67 2.49
C ARG A 497 24.27 -4.05 1.53
N TRP A 498 23.39 -3.20 2.03
CA TRP A 498 22.23 -2.72 1.29
C TRP A 498 22.25 -1.21 1.02
N GLY A 499 23.09 -0.43 1.69
CA GLY A 499 22.90 0.99 1.83
C GLY A 499 21.64 1.25 2.70
N ILE A 500 21.39 2.49 3.08
CA ILE A 500 20.14 2.83 3.74
C ILE A 500 19.47 3.93 2.93
N PRO A 501 18.34 3.67 2.26
CA PRO A 501 17.62 4.66 1.48
C PRO A 501 17.25 5.89 2.30
N TRP A 502 17.27 7.05 1.67
CA TRP A 502 16.83 8.30 2.30
C TRP A 502 15.30 8.41 2.35
N ARG A 503 14.62 7.86 1.34
CA ARG A 503 13.16 7.83 1.20
C ARG A 503 12.67 6.40 1.06
N ASP A 504 11.61 6.06 1.80
CA ASP A 504 10.90 4.81 1.61
C ASP A 504 10.01 4.86 0.36
N ARG A 505 9.99 3.77 -0.39
CA ARG A 505 9.23 3.66 -1.64
C ARG A 505 7.71 3.58 -1.41
N TYR A 506 7.29 2.91 -0.35
CA TYR A 506 5.88 2.55 -0.15
C TYR A 506 5.23 3.28 1.02
N THR A 507 6.03 3.77 1.94
CA THR A 507 5.53 4.49 3.12
C THR A 507 6.30 5.79 3.26
N PRO A 508 5.88 6.86 2.58
CA PRO A 508 6.46 8.18 2.81
C PRO A 508 6.25 8.53 4.29
N VAL A 509 7.34 8.50 5.05
CA VAL A 509 7.31 8.82 6.48
C VAL A 509 7.79 10.24 6.64
N TYR A 510 6.92 11.05 7.23
CA TYR A 510 7.27 12.42 7.60
C TYR A 510 8.08 12.40 8.89
N PRO A 511 9.18 13.15 8.99
CA PRO A 511 9.99 13.25 10.22
C PRO A 511 9.18 13.77 11.41
N ASN A 512 8.02 14.34 11.16
CA ASN A 512 7.10 14.92 12.12
C ASN A 512 5.68 14.39 11.95
N LEU A 513 5.48 13.05 11.90
CA LEU A 513 4.16 12.53 12.20
C LEU A 513 3.79 13.03 13.59
N PRO A 514 2.77 13.91 13.72
CA PRO A 514 2.47 14.53 15.00
C PRO A 514 2.09 13.43 15.98
N ARG A 515 2.60 13.56 17.19
CA ARG A 515 1.98 12.87 18.33
C ARG A 515 0.51 13.27 18.36
N PRO A 516 -0.40 12.46 18.92
CA PRO A 516 -1.82 12.78 18.97
C PRO A 516 -2.10 14.22 19.48
N GLU A 517 -1.27 14.72 20.36
CA GLU A 517 -1.30 16.08 20.89
C GLU A 517 -0.76 17.19 19.95
N ASP A 518 -0.02 16.82 18.89
CA ASP A 518 0.64 17.78 17.98
C ASP A 518 -0.09 17.90 16.63
N ARG A 519 -1.25 17.26 16.44
CA ARG A 519 -1.95 17.15 15.14
C ARG A 519 -2.28 18.48 14.47
N ASP A 520 -2.54 19.52 15.27
CA ASP A 520 -2.86 20.86 14.74
C ASP A 520 -1.60 21.70 14.40
N ILE A 521 -0.43 21.29 14.87
CA ILE A 521 0.82 22.07 14.74
C ILE A 521 1.67 21.58 13.56
N ALA A 522 1.57 20.30 13.17
CA ALA A 522 2.43 19.70 12.15
C ALA A 522 2.09 20.18 10.72
N LEU A 523 0.83 20.50 10.46
CA LEU A 523 0.40 21.03 9.15
C LEU A 523 0.98 22.42 8.84
N THR A 524 1.45 23.15 9.86
CA THR A 524 2.04 24.50 9.72
C THR A 524 3.56 24.51 9.64
N ARG A 525 4.27 23.42 9.99
CA ARG A 525 5.75 23.38 10.03
C ARG A 525 6.40 22.95 8.71
N ASP A 526 5.72 22.21 7.86
CA ASP A 526 6.29 21.71 6.60
C ASP A 526 6.57 22.82 5.57
N SER A 527 5.87 23.96 5.70
CA SER A 527 6.12 25.15 4.85
C SER A 527 7.45 25.89 5.17
N ARG A 528 8.14 25.57 6.28
CA ARG A 528 9.40 26.21 6.69
C ARG A 528 10.67 25.40 6.38
N ALA A 529 10.55 24.15 6.01
CA ALA A 529 11.69 23.28 5.71
C ALA A 529 12.19 23.41 4.24
N ARG A 530 11.63 24.33 3.46
CA ARG A 530 12.02 24.61 2.06
C ARG A 530 12.71 25.98 1.91
N ARG A 531 13.61 26.33 2.81
CA ARG A 531 14.56 27.45 2.59
C ARG A 531 15.99 26.99 2.68
#